data_84114a3e6a7e4a73fa7e4418318c5606
#
_entry.id   84114a3e6a7e4a73fa7e4418318c5606
#
_cell.length_a   1.000
_cell.length_b   1.000
_cell.length_c   1.000
_cell.angle_alpha   90.00
_cell.angle_beta   90.00
_cell.angle_gamma   90.00
#
_symmetry.space_group_name_H-M   'P 1'
#
loop_
_entity.id
_entity.type
_entity.pdbx_description
1 polymer ?
#
loop_
_entity_poly.entity_id
_entity_poly.type
_entity_poly.pdbx_seq_one_letter_code
_entity_poly.pdbx_strand_id
1 'polypeptide(L)'
;PRQRGGTELKKVMVGSRIPAMSQSVPSLEALNALPRVQQPSYPDPQATAEVVNQLRSLPPLVFAGECDDLRAYLAAVANRKAFLLQGGDCAETFAGVNADNIKSKLRVLLSMAVVMTYAGQLPVVKVGRIAGQYAKPRSKDTETRRGLTLPSYRGDAVNGFEFTPEAREHDPKRLIGVYNASAATLNLVRAFATGGFADLRGIHAWNADFVRNSNVEARYEALAAEIERALVFMMACGVEGDQLSTVDFYASHEALLIDYEHAMTRIDSRSQLPYDCSGHLLWIGERTRQIDGAHVEFLRHVRNPLGVKLGPTTTGEDAVAIADALDPDHEPGRLTFITRMGSKAVRTNLPRVIEAVEATGRKVVWSCDPMHGNTFETNNGYKTRSFADMCDEVNGFFDVHEELGTWPGGVHIELTGDDVTECLGGVDKLAESDLTNRYETACDPRLNRNQSLELAFIIAERLADGRIKRDAVSPLARFRSIDL
;
A
#
# COMPACT_ATOMS: atom_id res chain seq x y z
N PRO A 1 11.17 -36.18 -2.80
CA PRO A 1 10.46 -35.35 -1.84
C PRO A 1 11.41 -34.23 -1.42
N ARG A 2 11.28 -33.06 -2.03
CA ARG A 2 12.09 -31.89 -1.70
C ARG A 2 11.41 -31.18 -0.55
N GLN A 3 12.00 -31.24 0.64
CA GLN A 3 11.64 -30.34 1.73
C GLN A 3 12.07 -28.92 1.34
N ARG A 4 11.11 -28.04 1.19
CA ARG A 4 11.37 -26.60 1.05
C ARG A 4 11.78 -26.08 2.44
N GLY A 5 13.03 -25.67 2.59
CA GLY A 5 13.50 -24.90 3.74
C GLY A 5 12.89 -23.50 3.70
N GLY A 6 11.66 -23.36 4.20
CA GLY A 6 11.09 -22.05 4.48
C GLY A 6 11.71 -21.54 5.78
N THR A 7 12.20 -20.33 5.76
CA THR A 7 12.72 -19.54 6.88
C THR A 7 11.91 -19.78 8.17
N GLU A 8 12.54 -19.83 9.31
CA GLU A 8 11.97 -20.15 10.64
C GLU A 8 10.75 -19.33 11.10
N LEU A 9 10.43 -18.22 10.42
CA LEU A 9 9.18 -17.47 10.61
C LEU A 9 7.91 -18.26 10.28
N LYS A 10 8.00 -19.36 9.54
CA LYS A 10 6.85 -20.25 9.22
C LYS A 10 6.50 -21.26 10.30
N LYS A 11 7.30 -21.43 11.36
CA LYS A 11 7.11 -22.49 12.38
C LYS A 11 6.31 -22.07 13.62
N VAL A 12 5.80 -20.84 13.73
CA VAL A 12 5.16 -20.35 14.97
C VAL A 12 3.62 -20.30 14.90
N MET A 13 2.95 -20.97 14.00
CA MET A 13 1.48 -20.94 13.97
C MET A 13 0.84 -22.30 13.75
N VAL A 14 0.87 -23.14 14.77
CA VAL A 14 -0.11 -24.22 14.91
C VAL A 14 -0.65 -24.18 16.35
N GLY A 15 -1.82 -23.56 16.51
CA GLY A 15 -2.55 -23.66 17.78
C GLY A 15 -3.41 -22.49 18.24
N SER A 16 -3.63 -21.45 17.44
CA SER A 16 -4.61 -20.41 17.83
C SER A 16 -6.03 -20.87 17.47
N ARG A 17 -6.94 -20.91 18.44
CA ARG A 17 -8.39 -21.07 18.19
C ARG A 17 -8.81 -19.95 17.25
N ILE A 18 -9.36 -20.32 16.08
CA ILE A 18 -9.97 -19.38 15.14
C ILE A 18 -11.17 -18.72 15.87
N PRO A 19 -11.19 -17.39 16.01
CA PRO A 19 -12.30 -16.71 16.66
C PRO A 19 -13.61 -16.92 15.90
N ALA A 20 -14.74 -16.73 16.56
CA ALA A 20 -16.10 -16.89 15.99
C ALA A 20 -16.45 -15.76 15.01
N MET A 21 -15.69 -15.59 13.94
CA MET A 21 -16.08 -14.73 12.82
C MET A 21 -17.26 -15.38 12.07
N SER A 22 -18.15 -14.55 11.52
CA SER A 22 -19.21 -15.00 10.62
C SER A 22 -18.60 -15.80 9.45
N GLN A 23 -19.16 -16.98 9.18
CA GLN A 23 -18.73 -17.82 8.04
C GLN A 23 -19.23 -17.29 6.68
N SER A 24 -19.92 -16.15 6.65
CA SER A 24 -20.45 -15.53 5.44
C SER A 24 -20.37 -14.03 5.49
N VAL A 25 -20.14 -13.39 4.35
CA VAL A 25 -20.30 -11.95 4.17
C VAL A 25 -21.79 -11.60 4.01
N PRO A 26 -22.23 -10.38 4.40
CA PRO A 26 -23.59 -9.91 4.13
C PRO A 26 -23.90 -9.94 2.63
N SER A 27 -25.15 -10.22 2.27
CA SER A 27 -25.57 -10.14 0.87
C SER A 27 -25.46 -8.71 0.31
N LEU A 28 -25.34 -8.56 -1.01
CA LEU A 28 -25.36 -7.23 -1.63
C LEU A 28 -26.66 -6.45 -1.29
N GLU A 29 -27.78 -7.14 -1.15
CA GLU A 29 -29.05 -6.52 -0.74
C GLU A 29 -28.94 -5.93 0.66
N ALA A 30 -28.36 -6.67 1.62
CA ALA A 30 -28.12 -6.16 2.98
C ALA A 30 -27.15 -4.97 3.00
N LEU A 31 -26.08 -5.03 2.20
CA LEU A 31 -25.13 -3.93 2.07
C LEU A 31 -25.77 -2.70 1.38
N ASN A 32 -26.70 -2.91 0.44
CA ASN A 32 -27.42 -1.83 -0.23
C ASN A 32 -28.39 -1.09 0.70
N ALA A 33 -28.80 -1.71 1.81
CA ALA A 33 -29.63 -1.06 2.83
C ALA A 33 -28.82 -0.13 3.76
N LEU A 34 -27.49 -0.17 3.71
CA LEU A 34 -26.59 0.68 4.49
C LEU A 34 -26.15 1.91 3.68
N PRO A 35 -25.62 2.96 4.34
CA PRO A 35 -25.00 4.07 3.64
C PRO A 35 -23.86 3.60 2.73
N ARG A 36 -24.00 3.76 1.41
CA ARG A 36 -23.04 3.38 0.38
C ARG A 36 -22.46 4.63 -0.29
N VAL A 37 -21.62 5.34 0.42
CA VAL A 37 -21.01 6.56 -0.11
C VAL A 37 -19.97 6.24 -1.20
N GLN A 38 -19.72 7.18 -2.10
CA GLN A 38 -18.72 7.08 -3.18
C GLN A 38 -18.96 5.97 -4.23
N GLN A 39 -20.14 5.33 -4.24
CA GLN A 39 -20.46 4.33 -5.26
C GLN A 39 -20.83 4.99 -6.61
N PRO A 40 -20.54 4.32 -7.74
CA PRO A 40 -21.04 4.75 -9.03
C PRO A 40 -22.56 4.55 -9.12
N SER A 41 -23.21 5.39 -9.91
CA SER A 41 -24.61 5.21 -10.30
C SER A 41 -24.65 4.61 -11.71
N TYR A 42 -24.81 3.30 -11.81
CA TYR A 42 -24.91 2.62 -13.10
C TYR A 42 -26.33 2.79 -13.69
N PRO A 43 -26.46 3.14 -14.98
CA PRO A 43 -27.77 3.41 -15.57
C PRO A 43 -28.64 2.17 -15.74
N ASP A 44 -28.03 0.97 -15.85
CA ASP A 44 -28.72 -0.31 -16.07
C ASP A 44 -28.42 -1.29 -14.92
N PRO A 45 -29.37 -1.48 -13.98
CA PRO A 45 -29.22 -2.45 -12.89
C PRO A 45 -29.11 -3.91 -13.34
N GLN A 46 -29.75 -4.28 -14.47
CA GLN A 46 -29.68 -5.63 -14.98
C GLN A 46 -28.29 -5.93 -15.54
N ALA A 47 -27.71 -5.02 -16.35
CA ALA A 47 -26.36 -5.14 -16.84
C ALA A 47 -25.34 -5.19 -15.68
N THR A 48 -25.58 -4.44 -14.59
CA THR A 48 -24.76 -4.49 -13.38
C THR A 48 -24.81 -5.87 -12.73
N ALA A 49 -26.01 -6.45 -12.57
CA ALA A 49 -26.18 -7.79 -11.99
C ALA A 49 -25.53 -8.89 -12.85
N GLU A 50 -25.59 -8.77 -14.18
CA GLU A 50 -24.94 -9.69 -15.12
C GLU A 50 -23.42 -9.65 -14.97
N VAL A 51 -22.81 -8.45 -14.88
CA VAL A 51 -21.39 -8.24 -14.65
C VAL A 51 -20.93 -8.82 -13.31
N VAL A 52 -21.68 -8.55 -12.24
CA VAL A 52 -21.41 -9.09 -10.90
C VAL A 52 -21.43 -10.63 -10.90
N ASN A 53 -22.41 -11.24 -11.58
CA ASN A 53 -22.48 -12.69 -11.69
C ASN A 53 -21.33 -13.27 -12.54
N GLN A 54 -20.93 -12.58 -13.60
CA GLN A 54 -19.76 -12.97 -14.38
C GLN A 54 -18.49 -12.94 -13.51
N LEU A 55 -18.24 -11.88 -12.76
CA LEU A 55 -17.10 -11.76 -11.84
C LEU A 55 -17.05 -12.90 -10.80
N ARG A 56 -18.21 -13.28 -10.26
CA ARG A 56 -18.32 -14.40 -9.31
C ARG A 56 -17.86 -15.73 -9.91
N SER A 57 -18.00 -15.91 -11.22
CA SER A 57 -17.63 -17.14 -11.92
C SER A 57 -16.14 -17.18 -12.31
N LEU A 58 -15.44 -16.02 -12.27
CA LEU A 58 -14.02 -15.94 -12.63
C LEU A 58 -13.11 -16.49 -11.52
N PRO A 59 -11.90 -16.95 -11.85
CA PRO A 59 -10.91 -17.39 -10.86
C PRO A 59 -10.54 -16.28 -9.88
N PRO A 60 -10.15 -16.62 -8.63
CA PRO A 60 -9.64 -15.63 -7.70
C PRO A 60 -8.31 -15.03 -8.19
N LEU A 61 -8.09 -13.75 -7.94
CA LEU A 61 -6.83 -13.07 -8.28
C LEU A 61 -5.71 -13.39 -7.29
N VAL A 62 -6.08 -13.53 -6.01
CA VAL A 62 -5.17 -13.93 -4.92
C VAL A 62 -5.80 -15.05 -4.09
N PHE A 63 -4.99 -15.76 -3.31
CA PHE A 63 -5.46 -16.89 -2.50
C PHE A 63 -5.38 -16.59 -1.00
N ALA A 64 -6.25 -17.24 -0.23
CA ALA A 64 -6.31 -17.12 1.22
C ALA A 64 -4.94 -17.33 1.90
N GLY A 65 -4.13 -18.28 1.43
CA GLY A 65 -2.81 -18.53 1.98
C GLY A 65 -1.84 -17.37 1.80
N GLU A 66 -1.91 -16.65 0.66
CA GLU A 66 -1.09 -15.46 0.44
C GLU A 66 -1.52 -14.32 1.38
N CYS A 67 -2.84 -14.17 1.64
CA CYS A 67 -3.37 -13.20 2.60
C CYS A 67 -2.94 -13.53 4.04
N ASP A 68 -2.93 -14.81 4.41
CA ASP A 68 -2.47 -15.27 5.73
C ASP A 68 -0.97 -15.06 5.92
N ASP A 69 -0.15 -15.34 4.89
CA ASP A 69 1.29 -15.06 4.90
C ASP A 69 1.54 -13.55 5.09
N LEU A 70 0.82 -12.68 4.35
CA LEU A 70 0.93 -11.24 4.52
C LEU A 70 0.51 -10.80 5.92
N ARG A 71 -0.57 -11.34 6.48
CA ARG A 71 -1.01 -11.04 7.85
C ARG A 71 0.05 -11.40 8.87
N ALA A 72 0.75 -12.53 8.70
CA ALA A 72 1.86 -12.91 9.56
C ALA A 72 3.04 -11.92 9.47
N TYR A 73 3.38 -11.44 8.28
CA TYR A 73 4.39 -10.40 8.11
C TYR A 73 3.96 -9.07 8.75
N LEU A 74 2.70 -8.67 8.59
CA LEU A 74 2.16 -7.45 9.24
C LEU A 74 2.11 -7.59 10.77
N ALA A 75 1.89 -8.80 11.28
CA ALA A 75 2.03 -9.08 12.71
C ALA A 75 3.48 -8.86 13.19
N ALA A 76 4.49 -9.24 12.38
CA ALA A 76 5.88 -8.93 12.69
C ALA A 76 6.14 -7.42 12.67
N VAL A 77 5.51 -6.67 11.75
CA VAL A 77 5.56 -5.19 11.75
C VAL A 77 4.96 -4.61 13.03
N ALA A 78 3.75 -5.02 13.41
CA ALA A 78 3.08 -4.58 14.64
C ALA A 78 3.90 -4.91 15.91
N ASN A 79 4.69 -5.97 15.86
CA ASN A 79 5.60 -6.40 16.94
C ASN A 79 7.03 -5.83 16.80
N ARG A 80 7.25 -4.78 16.01
CA ARG A 80 8.54 -4.05 15.86
C ARG A 80 9.68 -4.89 15.27
N LYS A 81 9.35 -5.97 14.53
CA LYS A 81 10.32 -6.91 13.93
C LYS A 81 10.48 -6.73 12.42
N ALA A 82 9.66 -5.89 11.80
CA ALA A 82 9.69 -5.57 10.37
C ALA A 82 9.17 -4.16 10.12
N PHE A 83 9.30 -3.67 8.90
CA PHE A 83 8.77 -2.39 8.44
C PHE A 83 7.92 -2.58 7.19
N LEU A 84 6.80 -1.86 7.04
CA LEU A 84 5.92 -1.93 5.88
C LEU A 84 6.27 -0.84 4.86
N LEU A 85 6.59 -1.24 3.64
CA LEU A 85 6.62 -0.35 2.47
C LEU A 85 5.40 -0.67 1.60
N GLN A 86 4.41 0.21 1.62
CA GLN A 86 3.26 0.17 0.72
C GLN A 86 3.35 1.31 -0.28
N GLY A 87 3.41 0.99 -1.59
CA GLY A 87 3.60 2.03 -2.60
C GLY A 87 3.14 1.63 -4.00
N GLY A 88 2.94 2.63 -4.86
CA GLY A 88 2.55 2.45 -6.25
C GLY A 88 1.63 3.56 -6.75
N ASP A 89 0.86 3.30 -7.81
CA ASP A 89 0.06 4.33 -8.46
C ASP A 89 -0.99 4.98 -7.56
N CYS A 90 -1.26 6.24 -7.85
CA CYS A 90 -2.43 6.95 -7.34
C CYS A 90 -3.72 6.29 -7.84
N ALA A 91 -3.85 6.17 -9.15
CA ALA A 91 -4.90 5.40 -9.84
C ALA A 91 -4.27 4.70 -11.06
N GLU A 92 -4.44 3.40 -11.12
CA GLU A 92 -4.04 2.64 -12.30
C GLU A 92 -5.00 2.91 -13.46
N THR A 93 -4.49 2.80 -14.69
CA THR A 93 -5.28 2.88 -15.92
C THR A 93 -5.14 1.59 -16.73
N PHE A 94 -6.15 1.24 -17.53
CA PHE A 94 -6.05 0.08 -18.42
C PHE A 94 -4.92 0.23 -19.44
N ALA A 95 -4.66 1.46 -19.91
CA ALA A 95 -3.54 1.75 -20.80
C ALA A 95 -2.18 1.56 -20.13
N GLY A 96 -2.11 1.69 -18.79
CA GLY A 96 -0.91 1.48 -17.99
C GLY A 96 -0.54 0.00 -17.77
N VAL A 97 -1.37 -0.95 -18.21
CA VAL A 97 -1.10 -2.38 -18.07
C VAL A 97 -0.17 -2.86 -19.19
N ASN A 98 1.11 -2.59 -19.03
CA ASN A 98 2.15 -3.05 -19.92
C ASN A 98 3.41 -3.45 -19.11
N ALA A 99 4.29 -4.25 -19.76
CA ALA A 99 5.43 -4.85 -19.09
C ALA A 99 6.42 -3.82 -18.56
N ASP A 100 6.68 -2.75 -19.30
CA ASP A 100 7.68 -1.74 -18.92
C ASP A 100 7.21 -0.92 -17.73
N ASN A 101 5.94 -0.51 -17.71
CA ASN A 101 5.36 0.24 -16.60
C ASN A 101 5.31 -0.60 -15.29
N ILE A 102 4.85 -1.87 -15.38
CA ILE A 102 4.82 -2.77 -14.22
C ILE A 102 6.25 -3.03 -13.71
N LYS A 103 7.18 -3.30 -14.62
CA LYS A 103 8.59 -3.53 -14.31
C LYS A 103 9.24 -2.30 -13.64
N SER A 104 9.00 -1.10 -14.17
CA SER A 104 9.58 0.13 -13.61
C SER A 104 9.07 0.43 -12.20
N LYS A 105 7.78 0.23 -11.92
CA LYS A 105 7.19 0.36 -10.58
C LYS A 105 7.79 -0.62 -9.57
N LEU A 106 7.88 -1.90 -9.96
CA LEU A 106 8.51 -2.92 -9.12
C LEU A 106 9.97 -2.56 -8.81
N ARG A 107 10.72 -2.08 -9.82
CA ARG A 107 12.10 -1.67 -9.65
C ARG A 107 12.24 -0.57 -8.58
N VAL A 108 11.41 0.48 -8.63
CA VAL A 108 11.42 1.55 -7.62
C VAL A 108 11.14 1.00 -6.22
N LEU A 109 10.06 0.23 -6.07
CA LEU A 109 9.67 -0.34 -4.78
C LEU A 109 10.74 -1.28 -4.20
N LEU A 110 11.35 -2.12 -5.04
CA LEU A 110 12.43 -3.01 -4.61
C LEU A 110 13.68 -2.22 -4.22
N SER A 111 14.03 -1.16 -4.97
CA SER A 111 15.15 -0.28 -4.63
C SER A 111 14.94 0.43 -3.29
N MET A 112 13.76 0.98 -3.05
CA MET A 112 13.38 1.58 -1.76
C MET A 112 13.48 0.55 -0.62
N ALA A 113 12.94 -0.65 -0.84
CA ALA A 113 12.96 -1.72 0.17
C ALA A 113 14.39 -2.12 0.54
N VAL A 114 15.31 -2.20 -0.42
CA VAL A 114 16.73 -2.53 -0.17
C VAL A 114 17.40 -1.46 0.68
N VAL A 115 17.21 -0.17 0.34
CA VAL A 115 17.75 0.97 1.11
C VAL A 115 17.25 0.91 2.57
N MET A 116 15.95 0.73 2.76
CA MET A 116 15.34 0.67 4.10
C MET A 116 15.79 -0.57 4.88
N THR A 117 15.89 -1.74 4.22
CA THR A 117 16.32 -3.00 4.85
C THR A 117 17.76 -2.89 5.34
N TYR A 118 18.65 -2.36 4.51
CA TYR A 118 20.06 -2.22 4.86
C TYR A 118 20.26 -1.29 6.06
N ALA A 119 19.72 -0.07 5.99
CA ALA A 119 19.91 0.92 7.04
C ALA A 119 19.17 0.54 8.35
N GLY A 120 17.93 0.08 8.24
CA GLY A 120 17.12 -0.32 9.39
C GLY A 120 17.55 -1.66 10.00
N GLN A 121 18.26 -2.50 9.25
CA GLN A 121 18.56 -3.91 9.58
C GLN A 121 17.31 -4.67 10.04
N LEU A 122 16.22 -4.43 9.33
CA LEU A 122 14.90 -5.02 9.55
C LEU A 122 14.36 -5.53 8.22
N PRO A 123 13.64 -6.66 8.19
CA PRO A 123 12.88 -7.05 7.01
C PRO A 123 11.89 -5.96 6.60
N VAL A 124 11.80 -5.67 5.29
CA VAL A 124 10.80 -4.77 4.73
C VAL A 124 9.73 -5.59 4.02
N VAL A 125 8.48 -5.48 4.49
CA VAL A 125 7.30 -6.08 3.86
C VAL A 125 6.88 -5.20 2.69
N LYS A 126 6.87 -5.75 1.48
CA LYS A 126 6.60 -5.01 0.24
C LYS A 126 5.17 -5.26 -0.22
N VAL A 127 4.38 -4.19 -0.22
CA VAL A 127 2.97 -4.20 -0.65
C VAL A 127 2.78 -3.16 -1.74
N GLY A 128 2.44 -3.60 -2.95
CA GLY A 128 2.18 -2.70 -4.06
C GLY A 128 0.76 -2.12 -4.01
N ARG A 129 0.62 -0.83 -4.29
CA ARG A 129 -0.63 -0.22 -4.74
C ARG A 129 -0.74 -0.53 -6.24
N ILE A 130 -1.09 -1.76 -6.54
CA ILE A 130 -1.02 -2.34 -7.89
C ILE A 130 -2.04 -3.46 -8.04
N ALA A 131 -2.50 -3.70 -9.26
CA ALA A 131 -3.42 -4.76 -9.61
C ALA A 131 -4.79 -4.67 -8.91
N GLY A 132 -5.38 -3.46 -8.91
CA GLY A 132 -6.70 -3.22 -8.32
C GLY A 132 -7.04 -1.74 -8.08
N GLN A 133 -6.06 -0.83 -8.09
CA GLN A 133 -6.28 0.58 -7.80
C GLN A 133 -6.86 1.34 -9.02
N TYR A 134 -7.94 0.83 -9.61
CA TYR A 134 -8.60 1.42 -10.79
C TYR A 134 -9.79 2.33 -10.45
N ALA A 135 -10.11 2.50 -9.16
CA ALA A 135 -11.17 3.38 -8.69
C ALA A 135 -10.64 4.42 -7.71
N LYS A 136 -11.23 5.62 -7.72
CA LYS A 136 -10.86 6.72 -6.80
C LYS A 136 -12.10 7.42 -6.26
N PRO A 137 -12.16 7.69 -4.95
CA PRO A 137 -13.21 8.53 -4.38
C PRO A 137 -13.02 9.99 -4.85
N ARG A 138 -14.11 10.69 -5.09
CA ARG A 138 -14.08 12.08 -5.57
C ARG A 138 -14.76 13.01 -4.57
N SER A 139 -14.20 14.22 -4.43
CA SER A 139 -14.78 15.27 -3.59
C SER A 139 -16.01 15.93 -4.24
N LYS A 140 -16.09 15.87 -5.58
CA LYS A 140 -17.19 16.41 -6.37
C LYS A 140 -17.66 15.34 -7.34
N ASP A 141 -18.97 15.19 -7.47
CA ASP A 141 -19.57 14.19 -8.37
C ASP A 141 -19.46 14.60 -9.84
N THR A 142 -19.28 15.90 -10.10
CA THR A 142 -19.18 16.44 -11.46
C THR A 142 -17.97 17.36 -11.62
N GLU A 143 -17.51 17.48 -12.87
CA GLU A 143 -16.51 18.43 -13.34
C GLU A 143 -17.11 19.33 -14.40
N THR A 144 -16.73 20.62 -14.40
CA THR A 144 -17.15 21.58 -15.42
C THR A 144 -15.93 22.08 -16.17
N ARG A 145 -15.94 21.92 -17.49
CA ARG A 145 -14.90 22.42 -18.39
C ARG A 145 -15.56 23.16 -19.56
N ARG A 146 -15.17 24.40 -19.84
CA ARG A 146 -15.68 25.21 -20.96
C ARG A 146 -17.22 25.27 -21.04
N GLY A 147 -17.89 25.34 -19.88
CA GLY A 147 -19.35 25.39 -19.80
C GLY A 147 -20.08 24.04 -19.90
N LEU A 148 -19.41 22.95 -20.18
CA LEU A 148 -19.98 21.61 -20.15
C LEU A 148 -19.72 20.97 -18.78
N THR A 149 -20.78 20.42 -18.14
CA THR A 149 -20.70 19.72 -16.86
C THR A 149 -20.95 18.24 -17.09
N LEU A 150 -20.00 17.41 -16.69
CA LEU A 150 -20.05 15.94 -16.82
C LEU A 150 -19.70 15.26 -15.48
N PRO A 151 -20.04 13.97 -15.30
CA PRO A 151 -19.56 13.21 -14.16
C PRO A 151 -18.04 13.27 -14.02
N SER A 152 -17.56 13.35 -12.78
CA SER A 152 -16.12 13.29 -12.50
C SER A 152 -15.52 11.97 -12.96
N TYR A 153 -14.28 11.99 -13.43
CA TYR A 153 -13.53 10.75 -13.65
C TYR A 153 -13.29 10.06 -12.30
N ARG A 154 -13.80 8.86 -12.14
CA ARG A 154 -13.73 8.06 -10.91
C ARG A 154 -12.75 6.88 -11.01
N GLY A 155 -11.92 6.85 -12.04
CA GLY A 155 -11.02 5.76 -12.39
C GLY A 155 -11.59 4.85 -13.47
N ASP A 156 -10.70 4.10 -14.12
CA ASP A 156 -11.05 3.22 -15.24
C ASP A 156 -12.04 2.12 -14.86
N ALA A 157 -12.18 1.82 -13.59
CA ALA A 157 -13.20 0.89 -13.07
C ALA A 157 -14.64 1.41 -13.26
N VAL A 158 -14.83 2.72 -13.41
CA VAL A 158 -16.15 3.36 -13.41
C VAL A 158 -16.47 4.02 -14.75
N ASN A 159 -15.54 4.86 -15.26
CA ASN A 159 -15.76 5.64 -16.47
C ASN A 159 -14.46 5.98 -17.19
N GLY A 160 -14.53 6.55 -18.38
CA GLY A 160 -13.37 6.95 -19.18
C GLY A 160 -12.77 8.28 -18.74
N PHE A 161 -11.48 8.50 -19.06
CA PHE A 161 -10.74 9.69 -18.71
C PHE A 161 -11.10 10.89 -19.62
N GLU A 162 -11.47 10.63 -20.86
CA GLU A 162 -11.83 11.67 -21.83
C GLU A 162 -13.03 12.48 -21.34
N PHE A 163 -12.99 13.80 -21.60
CA PHE A 163 -14.05 14.69 -21.16
C PHE A 163 -15.17 14.79 -22.21
N THR A 164 -15.84 13.64 -22.48
CA THR A 164 -17.02 13.53 -23.35
C THR A 164 -18.17 12.85 -22.60
N PRO A 165 -19.43 13.11 -22.99
CA PRO A 165 -20.58 12.48 -22.35
C PRO A 165 -20.48 10.96 -22.32
N GLU A 166 -20.10 10.35 -23.44
CA GLU A 166 -20.00 8.90 -23.62
C GLU A 166 -18.90 8.28 -22.73
N ALA A 167 -17.72 8.93 -22.66
CA ALA A 167 -16.62 8.46 -21.83
C ALA A 167 -16.91 8.60 -20.34
N ARG A 168 -17.65 9.64 -19.94
CA ARG A 168 -17.94 9.92 -18.53
C ARG A 168 -19.19 9.22 -18.00
N GLU A 169 -19.94 8.50 -18.83
CA GLU A 169 -21.01 7.64 -18.37
C GLU A 169 -20.43 6.48 -17.53
N HIS A 170 -21.12 6.11 -16.44
CA HIS A 170 -20.72 4.99 -15.60
C HIS A 170 -21.09 3.66 -16.27
N ASP A 171 -20.11 2.82 -16.53
CA ASP A 171 -20.29 1.52 -17.23
C ASP A 171 -19.87 0.34 -16.34
N PRO A 172 -20.80 -0.53 -15.90
CA PRO A 172 -20.46 -1.68 -15.06
C PRO A 172 -19.55 -2.71 -15.76
N LYS A 173 -19.52 -2.76 -17.10
CA LYS A 173 -18.65 -3.67 -17.86
C LYS A 173 -17.17 -3.38 -17.62
N ARG A 174 -16.81 -2.17 -17.21
CA ARG A 174 -15.45 -1.80 -16.84
C ARG A 174 -14.91 -2.61 -15.66
N LEU A 175 -15.76 -3.14 -14.79
CA LEU A 175 -15.36 -4.04 -13.70
C LEU A 175 -14.72 -5.35 -14.22
N ILE A 176 -15.17 -5.87 -15.37
CA ILE A 176 -14.50 -7.00 -16.03
C ILE A 176 -13.13 -6.56 -16.58
N GLY A 177 -13.03 -5.31 -17.07
CA GLY A 177 -11.75 -4.70 -17.43
C GLY A 177 -10.77 -4.66 -16.27
N VAL A 178 -11.24 -4.26 -15.07
CA VAL A 178 -10.44 -4.27 -13.82
C VAL A 178 -9.91 -5.67 -13.51
N TYR A 179 -10.78 -6.68 -13.55
CA TYR A 179 -10.37 -8.06 -13.31
C TYR A 179 -9.27 -8.50 -14.29
N ASN A 180 -9.47 -8.30 -15.59
CA ASN A 180 -8.51 -8.71 -16.62
C ASN A 180 -7.16 -7.97 -16.46
N ALA A 181 -7.19 -6.67 -16.24
CA ALA A 181 -6.02 -5.83 -16.00
C ALA A 181 -5.26 -6.27 -14.74
N SER A 182 -5.98 -6.53 -13.66
CA SER A 182 -5.39 -7.01 -12.40
C SER A 182 -4.79 -8.40 -12.55
N ALA A 183 -5.46 -9.32 -13.24
CA ALA A 183 -4.95 -10.67 -13.50
C ALA A 183 -3.65 -10.64 -14.33
N ALA A 184 -3.60 -9.83 -15.39
CA ALA A 184 -2.41 -9.66 -16.22
C ALA A 184 -1.25 -9.06 -15.40
N THR A 185 -1.53 -8.04 -14.61
CA THR A 185 -0.55 -7.38 -13.74
C THR A 185 0.00 -8.34 -12.69
N LEU A 186 -0.85 -9.06 -11.96
CA LEU A 186 -0.42 -10.03 -10.95
C LEU A 186 0.39 -11.18 -11.53
N ASN A 187 0.02 -11.68 -12.71
CA ASN A 187 0.79 -12.71 -13.38
C ASN A 187 2.23 -12.23 -13.68
N LEU A 188 2.38 -11.01 -14.17
CA LEU A 188 3.69 -10.44 -14.47
C LEU A 188 4.48 -10.11 -13.20
N VAL A 189 3.83 -9.58 -12.15
CA VAL A 189 4.44 -9.34 -10.83
C VAL A 189 4.98 -10.64 -10.24
N ARG A 190 4.21 -11.74 -10.26
CA ARG A 190 4.67 -13.05 -9.78
C ARG A 190 5.85 -13.57 -10.59
N ALA A 191 5.80 -13.42 -11.93
CA ALA A 191 6.91 -13.80 -12.80
C ALA A 191 8.20 -13.02 -12.47
N PHE A 192 8.11 -11.71 -12.24
CA PHE A 192 9.25 -10.90 -11.86
C PHE A 192 9.76 -11.22 -10.45
N ALA A 193 8.86 -11.44 -9.49
CA ALA A 193 9.22 -11.75 -8.11
C ALA A 193 9.94 -13.10 -7.94
N THR A 194 9.68 -14.07 -8.84
CA THR A 194 10.26 -15.43 -8.77
C THR A 194 11.23 -15.77 -9.90
N GLY A 195 11.25 -15.00 -10.98
CA GLY A 195 12.02 -15.27 -12.19
C GLY A 195 13.43 -14.66 -12.25
N GLY A 196 13.99 -14.25 -11.09
CA GLY A 196 15.34 -13.67 -11.00
C GLY A 196 15.43 -12.18 -11.34
N PHE A 197 14.34 -11.53 -11.72
CA PHE A 197 14.31 -10.07 -11.88
C PHE A 197 14.49 -9.35 -10.53
N ALA A 198 13.95 -9.91 -9.45
CA ALA A 198 14.09 -9.41 -8.08
C ALA A 198 15.42 -9.83 -7.41
N ASP A 199 16.38 -10.32 -8.18
CA ASP A 199 17.68 -10.75 -7.68
C ASP A 199 18.45 -9.55 -7.08
N LEU A 200 18.75 -9.64 -5.80
CA LEU A 200 19.47 -8.60 -5.06
C LEU A 200 20.84 -8.25 -5.72
N ARG A 201 21.47 -9.23 -6.41
CA ARG A 201 22.71 -9.00 -7.17
C ARG A 201 22.51 -8.11 -8.38
N GLY A 202 21.31 -8.13 -8.98
CA GLY A 202 20.93 -7.27 -10.12
C GLY A 202 20.47 -5.87 -9.73
N ILE A 203 20.01 -5.68 -8.49
CA ILE A 203 19.50 -4.38 -8.01
C ILE A 203 20.56 -3.29 -8.12
N HIS A 204 21.83 -3.62 -7.89
CA HIS A 204 22.94 -2.70 -8.07
C HIS A 204 23.04 -2.17 -9.51
N ALA A 205 22.93 -3.04 -10.52
CA ALA A 205 22.98 -2.64 -11.92
C ALA A 205 21.77 -1.77 -12.35
N TRP A 206 20.61 -1.95 -11.71
CA TRP A 206 19.43 -1.12 -12.02
C TRP A 206 19.55 0.31 -11.58
N ASN A 207 20.33 0.56 -10.55
CA ASN A 207 20.41 1.85 -9.89
C ASN A 207 21.51 2.73 -10.50
N ALA A 208 22.48 2.15 -11.19
CA ALA A 208 23.49 2.92 -11.94
C ALA A 208 22.85 3.81 -13.02
N ASP A 209 21.69 3.44 -13.56
CA ASP A 209 20.94 4.28 -14.50
C ASP A 209 20.07 5.35 -13.79
N PHE A 210 19.79 5.19 -12.49
CA PHE A 210 18.90 6.05 -11.73
C PHE A 210 19.52 7.36 -11.25
N VAL A 211 20.83 7.38 -11.03
CA VAL A 211 21.41 8.33 -10.09
C VAL A 211 22.48 9.23 -10.73
N ARG A 212 22.61 9.21 -12.05
CA ARG A 212 23.57 10.08 -12.73
C ARG A 212 23.23 11.55 -12.49
N ASN A 213 23.98 12.21 -11.60
CA ASN A 213 24.02 13.67 -11.34
C ASN A 213 23.38 14.21 -10.06
N SER A 214 23.29 13.46 -8.95
CA SER A 214 22.76 14.01 -7.70
C SER A 214 23.57 13.63 -6.45
N ASN A 215 23.41 14.37 -5.34
CA ASN A 215 23.97 14.00 -4.03
C ASN A 215 23.43 12.64 -3.51
N VAL A 216 22.29 12.19 -4.01
CA VAL A 216 21.69 10.87 -3.74
C VAL A 216 22.53 9.78 -4.41
N GLU A 217 23.16 10.06 -5.57
CA GLU A 217 24.04 9.15 -6.29
C GLU A 217 25.19 8.65 -5.42
N ALA A 218 25.97 9.55 -4.87
CA ALA A 218 27.13 9.18 -4.06
C ALA A 218 26.72 8.37 -2.80
N ARG A 219 25.58 8.71 -2.19
CA ARG A 219 25.04 7.96 -1.04
C ARG A 219 24.56 6.57 -1.44
N TYR A 220 23.91 6.48 -2.60
CA TYR A 220 23.45 5.22 -3.15
C TYR A 220 24.60 4.32 -3.59
N GLU A 221 25.61 4.85 -4.27
CA GLU A 221 26.81 4.10 -4.67
C GLU A 221 27.57 3.53 -3.48
N ALA A 222 27.72 4.33 -2.40
CA ALA A 222 28.33 3.85 -1.16
C ALA A 222 27.54 2.69 -0.55
N LEU A 223 26.20 2.83 -0.48
CA LEU A 223 25.28 1.80 0.02
C LEU A 223 25.33 0.54 -0.85
N ALA A 224 25.30 0.70 -2.17
CA ALA A 224 25.35 -0.41 -3.12
C ALA A 224 26.66 -1.21 -2.98
N ALA A 225 27.81 -0.54 -2.83
CA ALA A 225 29.09 -1.19 -2.60
C ALA A 225 29.14 -1.98 -1.27
N GLU A 226 28.45 -1.49 -0.24
CA GLU A 226 28.33 -2.21 1.05
C GLU A 226 27.41 -3.43 0.94
N ILE A 227 26.27 -3.30 0.23
CA ILE A 227 25.38 -4.42 -0.05
C ILE A 227 26.10 -5.50 -0.86
N GLU A 228 26.87 -5.12 -1.88
CA GLU A 228 27.65 -6.06 -2.67
C GLU A 228 28.65 -6.84 -1.81
N ARG A 229 29.38 -6.16 -0.92
CA ARG A 229 30.28 -6.82 0.04
C ARG A 229 29.54 -7.79 0.96
N ALA A 230 28.35 -7.41 1.45
CA ALA A 230 27.50 -8.27 2.29
C ALA A 230 27.00 -9.50 1.52
N LEU A 231 26.59 -9.35 0.25
CA LEU A 231 26.17 -10.44 -0.62
C LEU A 231 27.32 -11.41 -0.91
N VAL A 232 28.53 -10.92 -1.23
CA VAL A 232 29.72 -11.74 -1.43
C VAL A 232 30.05 -12.53 -0.16
N PHE A 233 29.95 -11.91 1.00
CA PHE A 233 30.14 -12.58 2.28
C PHE A 233 29.09 -13.69 2.52
N MET A 234 27.80 -13.44 2.29
CA MET A 234 26.75 -14.45 2.44
C MET A 234 26.97 -15.65 1.50
N MET A 235 27.34 -15.39 0.23
CA MET A 235 27.67 -16.44 -0.73
C MET A 235 28.89 -17.26 -0.29
N ALA A 236 29.92 -16.60 0.25
CA ALA A 236 31.09 -17.28 0.81
C ALA A 236 30.72 -18.16 2.03
N CYS A 237 29.67 -17.79 2.78
CA CYS A 237 29.13 -18.60 3.88
C CYS A 237 28.19 -19.72 3.41
N GLY A 238 27.99 -19.91 2.09
CA GLY A 238 27.18 -21.01 1.53
C GLY A 238 25.69 -20.70 1.34
N VAL A 239 25.29 -19.43 1.38
CA VAL A 239 23.91 -19.04 1.01
C VAL A 239 23.75 -19.24 -0.49
N GLU A 240 22.77 -20.10 -0.89
CA GLU A 240 22.53 -20.42 -2.29
C GLU A 240 21.88 -19.25 -3.05
N GLY A 241 22.26 -19.06 -4.33
CA GLY A 241 21.80 -17.98 -5.17
C GLY A 241 20.26 -17.90 -5.33
N ASP A 242 19.59 -19.05 -5.30
CA ASP A 242 18.12 -19.12 -5.42
C ASP A 242 17.40 -18.45 -4.24
N GLN A 243 18.00 -18.40 -3.06
CA GLN A 243 17.43 -17.70 -1.89
C GLN A 243 17.52 -16.18 -2.00
N LEU A 244 18.41 -15.66 -2.85
CA LEU A 244 18.60 -14.23 -3.10
C LEU A 244 17.84 -13.73 -4.32
N SER A 245 17.28 -14.65 -5.13
CA SER A 245 16.66 -14.34 -6.41
C SER A 245 15.14 -14.19 -6.35
N THR A 246 14.52 -14.52 -5.21
CA THR A 246 13.07 -14.45 -5.02
C THR A 246 12.70 -13.45 -3.92
N VAL A 247 11.58 -12.75 -4.12
CA VAL A 247 11.08 -11.78 -3.17
C VAL A 247 9.58 -11.95 -2.98
N ASP A 248 9.12 -11.91 -1.73
CA ASP A 248 7.69 -11.82 -1.44
C ASP A 248 7.19 -10.41 -1.78
N PHE A 249 6.16 -10.34 -2.61
CA PHE A 249 5.51 -9.10 -3.04
C PHE A 249 3.99 -9.27 -3.06
N TYR A 250 3.28 -8.36 -2.42
CA TYR A 250 1.83 -8.41 -2.25
C TYR A 250 1.17 -7.22 -2.95
N ALA A 251 -0.06 -7.40 -3.40
CA ALA A 251 -0.88 -6.35 -4.02
C ALA A 251 -1.92 -5.82 -3.04
N SER A 252 -2.24 -4.54 -3.19
CA SER A 252 -3.26 -3.86 -2.38
C SER A 252 -3.95 -2.76 -3.16
N HIS A 253 -5.21 -2.47 -2.80
CA HIS A 253 -5.98 -1.36 -3.35
C HIS A 253 -7.07 -0.89 -2.38
N GLU A 254 -7.68 0.28 -2.64
CA GLU A 254 -8.84 0.76 -1.92
C GLU A 254 -10.06 -0.09 -2.29
N ALA A 255 -10.65 -0.77 -1.31
CA ALA A 255 -11.88 -1.53 -1.50
C ALA A 255 -13.08 -0.58 -1.64
N LEU A 256 -13.09 0.20 -2.73
CA LEU A 256 -14.05 1.27 -2.95
C LEU A 256 -15.37 0.78 -3.53
N LEU A 257 -15.30 -0.12 -4.53
CA LEU A 257 -16.47 -0.57 -5.30
C LEU A 257 -17.04 -1.86 -4.72
N ILE A 258 -18.02 -1.74 -3.84
CA ILE A 258 -18.59 -2.87 -3.08
C ILE A 258 -19.08 -4.00 -3.98
N ASP A 259 -19.68 -3.68 -5.13
CA ASP A 259 -20.16 -4.70 -6.07
C ASP A 259 -19.01 -5.55 -6.65
N TYR A 260 -17.86 -4.95 -6.89
CA TYR A 260 -16.65 -5.65 -7.36
C TYR A 260 -16.03 -6.50 -6.24
N GLU A 261 -15.78 -5.91 -5.08
CA GLU A 261 -15.14 -6.59 -3.95
C GLU A 261 -15.99 -7.77 -3.46
N HIS A 262 -17.31 -7.56 -3.34
CA HIS A 262 -18.24 -8.63 -2.97
C HIS A 262 -18.26 -9.75 -4.01
N ALA A 263 -18.23 -9.41 -5.30
CA ALA A 263 -18.19 -10.40 -6.38
C ALA A 263 -16.88 -11.21 -6.39
N MET A 264 -15.78 -10.62 -5.93
CA MET A 264 -14.47 -11.28 -5.85
C MET A 264 -14.26 -12.08 -4.55
N THR A 265 -15.17 -11.97 -3.58
CA THR A 265 -15.07 -12.71 -2.32
C THR A 265 -15.34 -14.21 -2.51
N ARG A 266 -14.49 -15.04 -1.88
CA ARG A 266 -14.55 -16.51 -1.91
C ARG A 266 -14.46 -17.08 -0.50
N ILE A 267 -15.10 -18.22 -0.28
CA ILE A 267 -14.90 -19.02 0.94
C ILE A 267 -13.70 -19.93 0.72
N ASP A 268 -12.68 -19.79 1.55
CA ASP A 268 -11.51 -20.67 1.50
C ASP A 268 -11.87 -22.11 1.89
N SER A 269 -11.50 -23.07 1.08
CA SER A 269 -11.86 -24.47 1.28
C SER A 269 -11.24 -25.11 2.53
N ARG A 270 -10.14 -24.55 3.06
CA ARG A 270 -9.43 -25.06 4.24
C ARG A 270 -9.99 -24.48 5.53
N SER A 271 -10.11 -23.15 5.59
CA SER A 271 -10.55 -22.45 6.81
C SER A 271 -12.06 -22.27 6.91
N GLN A 272 -12.78 -22.41 5.78
CA GLN A 272 -14.22 -22.10 5.64
C GLN A 272 -14.54 -20.62 5.97
N LEU A 273 -13.56 -19.74 5.83
CA LEU A 273 -13.71 -18.30 6.08
C LEU A 273 -13.69 -17.50 4.77
N PRO A 274 -14.37 -16.36 4.73
CA PRO A 274 -14.41 -15.52 3.54
C PRO A 274 -13.12 -14.71 3.37
N TYR A 275 -12.60 -14.69 2.15
CA TYR A 275 -11.51 -13.82 1.70
C TYR A 275 -11.97 -13.04 0.48
N ASP A 276 -11.75 -11.75 0.47
CA ASP A 276 -11.84 -10.96 -0.74
C ASP A 276 -10.58 -11.23 -1.57
N CYS A 277 -10.77 -11.96 -2.66
CA CYS A 277 -9.68 -12.42 -3.52
C CYS A 277 -9.33 -11.42 -4.63
N SER A 278 -9.75 -10.17 -4.53
CA SER A 278 -9.38 -9.07 -5.42
C SER A 278 -7.96 -8.55 -5.14
N GLY A 279 -7.47 -8.65 -3.90
CA GLY A 279 -6.15 -8.23 -3.46
C GLY A 279 -5.73 -8.86 -2.13
N HIS A 280 -4.45 -8.76 -1.77
CA HIS A 280 -3.95 -9.36 -0.52
C HIS A 280 -4.29 -8.47 0.68
N LEU A 281 -4.06 -7.15 0.58
CA LEU A 281 -4.43 -6.14 1.57
C LEU A 281 -5.42 -5.17 0.94
N LEU A 282 -6.52 -4.94 1.62
CA LEU A 282 -7.55 -3.99 1.20
C LEU A 282 -7.63 -2.84 2.19
N TRP A 283 -7.80 -1.60 1.69
CA TRP A 283 -8.00 -0.50 2.63
C TRP A 283 -9.30 0.26 2.41
N ILE A 284 -9.81 0.80 3.50
CA ILE A 284 -10.95 1.72 3.55
C ILE A 284 -10.40 3.15 3.44
N GLY A 285 -10.93 3.93 2.50
CA GLY A 285 -10.58 5.34 2.34
C GLY A 285 -11.14 6.22 3.45
N GLU A 286 -10.60 7.44 3.60
CA GLU A 286 -11.07 8.43 4.57
C GLU A 286 -12.56 8.77 4.41
N ARG A 287 -13.07 8.74 3.17
CA ARG A 287 -14.46 9.09 2.86
C ARG A 287 -15.45 7.94 3.06
N THR A 288 -14.97 6.72 3.27
CA THR A 288 -15.78 5.49 3.30
C THR A 288 -15.67 4.71 4.61
N ARG A 289 -15.07 5.31 5.67
CA ARG A 289 -14.80 4.67 6.95
C ARG A 289 -15.89 4.84 8.01
N GLN A 290 -17.10 5.24 7.61
CA GLN A 290 -18.24 5.35 8.55
C GLN A 290 -18.55 4.00 9.14
N ILE A 291 -18.68 3.91 10.47
CA ILE A 291 -18.90 2.65 11.21
C ILE A 291 -20.20 1.96 10.79
N ASP A 292 -21.23 2.74 10.52
CA ASP A 292 -22.53 2.28 10.04
C ASP A 292 -22.61 2.13 8.51
N GLY A 293 -21.48 2.33 7.82
CA GLY A 293 -21.40 2.29 6.36
C GLY A 293 -21.13 0.89 5.81
N ALA A 294 -21.56 0.67 4.57
CA ALA A 294 -21.45 -0.61 3.89
C ALA A 294 -20.01 -1.11 3.70
N HIS A 295 -19.02 -0.20 3.59
CA HIS A 295 -17.60 -0.59 3.46
C HIS A 295 -17.07 -1.24 4.73
N VAL A 296 -17.32 -0.63 5.89
CA VAL A 296 -16.91 -1.18 7.18
C VAL A 296 -17.65 -2.48 7.44
N GLU A 297 -18.98 -2.51 7.20
CA GLU A 297 -19.78 -3.72 7.38
C GLU A 297 -19.31 -4.87 6.48
N PHE A 298 -18.99 -4.64 5.22
CA PHE A 298 -18.47 -5.67 4.33
C PHE A 298 -17.10 -6.19 4.79
N LEU A 299 -16.15 -5.26 5.02
CA LEU A 299 -14.75 -5.64 5.27
C LEU A 299 -14.51 -6.26 6.64
N ARG A 300 -15.37 -6.02 7.63
CA ARG A 300 -15.28 -6.73 8.92
C ARG A 300 -15.48 -8.24 8.80
N HIS A 301 -16.15 -8.70 7.73
CA HIS A 301 -16.45 -10.10 7.50
C HIS A 301 -15.39 -10.85 6.68
N VAL A 302 -14.47 -10.17 6.00
CA VAL A 302 -13.39 -10.82 5.24
C VAL A 302 -12.14 -10.99 6.07
N ARG A 303 -11.33 -12.04 5.79
CA ARG A 303 -10.14 -12.40 6.57
C ARG A 303 -8.85 -11.72 6.10
N ASN A 304 -8.87 -10.98 5.02
CA ASN A 304 -7.73 -10.22 4.52
C ASN A 304 -7.16 -9.29 5.60
N PRO A 305 -5.85 -9.03 5.64
CA PRO A 305 -5.36 -7.86 6.37
C PRO A 305 -5.99 -6.59 5.81
N LEU A 306 -6.38 -5.67 6.68
CA LEU A 306 -7.09 -4.44 6.33
C LEU A 306 -6.28 -3.20 6.65
N GLY A 307 -6.41 -2.17 5.79
CA GLY A 307 -5.97 -0.82 6.06
C GLY A 307 -7.14 0.13 6.28
N VAL A 308 -6.95 1.19 7.06
CA VAL A 308 -7.93 2.29 7.17
C VAL A 308 -7.21 3.62 7.15
N LYS A 309 -7.64 4.53 6.28
CA LYS A 309 -7.12 5.91 6.23
C LYS A 309 -7.66 6.73 7.39
N LEU A 310 -6.75 7.41 8.10
CA LEU A 310 -7.07 8.31 9.21
C LEU A 310 -6.57 9.72 8.90
N GLY A 311 -7.47 10.65 8.68
CA GLY A 311 -7.18 12.04 8.38
C GLY A 311 -7.02 12.92 9.63
N PRO A 312 -6.72 14.23 9.45
CA PRO A 312 -6.41 15.14 10.55
C PRO A 312 -7.58 15.42 11.49
N THR A 313 -8.80 15.08 11.10
CA THR A 313 -10.02 15.25 11.92
C THR A 313 -10.38 13.99 12.71
N THR A 314 -9.63 12.89 12.53
CA THR A 314 -9.88 11.63 13.26
C THR A 314 -9.59 11.82 14.74
N THR A 315 -10.54 11.45 15.60
CA THR A 315 -10.34 11.42 17.06
C THR A 315 -9.80 10.07 17.52
N GLY A 316 -9.35 9.99 18.76
CA GLY A 316 -8.97 8.70 19.38
C GLY A 316 -10.13 7.74 19.47
N GLU A 317 -11.33 8.26 19.82
CA GLU A 317 -12.57 7.49 19.92
C GLU A 317 -12.97 6.92 18.54
N ASP A 318 -12.85 7.70 17.46
CA ASP A 318 -13.10 7.21 16.10
C ASP A 318 -12.19 6.03 15.74
N ALA A 319 -10.88 6.17 16.03
CA ALA A 319 -9.91 5.13 15.73
C ALA A 319 -10.16 3.84 16.53
N VAL A 320 -10.51 3.97 17.81
CA VAL A 320 -10.89 2.83 18.67
C VAL A 320 -12.15 2.16 18.14
N ALA A 321 -13.21 2.92 17.82
CA ALA A 321 -14.46 2.38 17.30
C ALA A 321 -14.24 1.63 15.95
N ILE A 322 -13.39 2.16 15.07
CA ILE A 322 -13.00 1.47 13.83
C ILE A 322 -12.25 0.16 14.15
N ALA A 323 -11.32 0.20 15.10
CA ALA A 323 -10.58 -1.00 15.51
C ALA A 323 -11.52 -2.06 16.13
N ASP A 324 -12.49 -1.67 16.96
CA ASP A 324 -13.50 -2.56 17.52
C ASP A 324 -14.34 -3.22 16.42
N ALA A 325 -14.70 -2.48 15.39
CA ALA A 325 -15.50 -2.99 14.29
C ALA A 325 -14.73 -3.97 13.38
N LEU A 326 -13.44 -3.68 13.07
CA LEU A 326 -12.66 -4.41 12.05
C LEU A 326 -11.74 -5.49 12.63
N ASP A 327 -11.36 -5.36 13.89
CA ASP A 327 -10.47 -6.27 14.62
C ASP A 327 -10.94 -6.50 16.06
N PRO A 328 -12.14 -7.07 16.26
CA PRO A 328 -12.68 -7.30 17.60
C PRO A 328 -11.83 -8.29 18.42
N ASP A 329 -11.09 -9.16 17.75
CA ASP A 329 -10.29 -10.22 18.38
C ASP A 329 -8.85 -9.76 18.70
N HIS A 330 -8.48 -8.51 18.42
CA HIS A 330 -7.15 -7.95 18.64
C HIS A 330 -6.03 -8.75 17.96
N GLU A 331 -6.26 -9.20 16.73
CA GLU A 331 -5.35 -10.07 15.99
C GLU A 331 -4.19 -9.28 15.38
N PRO A 332 -2.93 -9.50 15.82
CA PRO A 332 -1.80 -8.78 15.25
C PRO A 332 -1.69 -9.00 13.73
N GLY A 333 -1.47 -7.90 12.99
CA GLY A 333 -1.37 -7.94 11.52
C GLY A 333 -2.72 -7.87 10.80
N ARG A 334 -3.84 -7.88 11.52
CA ARG A 334 -5.16 -7.71 10.94
C ARG A 334 -5.41 -6.28 10.49
N LEU A 335 -5.07 -5.29 11.31
CA LEU A 335 -5.40 -3.90 11.08
C LEU A 335 -4.16 -3.02 10.93
N THR A 336 -4.17 -2.20 9.87
CA THR A 336 -3.18 -1.15 9.60
C THR A 336 -3.88 0.21 9.57
N PHE A 337 -3.52 1.12 10.46
CA PHE A 337 -3.93 2.51 10.38
C PHE A 337 -2.98 3.30 9.50
N ILE A 338 -3.51 3.86 8.41
CA ILE A 338 -2.77 4.64 7.43
C ILE A 338 -3.07 6.12 7.69
N THR A 339 -2.17 6.75 8.45
CA THR A 339 -2.33 8.15 8.87
C THR A 339 -1.98 9.11 7.74
N ARG A 340 -2.83 10.12 7.52
CA ARG A 340 -2.64 11.15 6.49
C ARG A 340 -2.96 12.54 7.07
N MET A 341 -2.16 12.94 8.05
CA MET A 341 -2.42 14.13 8.86
C MET A 341 -2.03 15.44 8.16
N GLY A 342 -1.05 15.40 7.25
CA GLY A 342 -0.36 16.56 6.71
C GLY A 342 0.78 17.03 7.62
N SER A 343 1.82 17.63 7.04
CA SER A 343 3.03 18.09 7.75
C SER A 343 2.70 18.99 8.94
N LYS A 344 1.72 19.88 8.77
CA LYS A 344 1.32 20.87 9.78
C LYS A 344 0.59 20.27 11.00
N ALA A 345 -0.06 19.10 10.83
CA ALA A 345 -0.96 18.55 11.85
C ALA A 345 -0.46 17.22 12.46
N VAL A 346 0.51 16.56 11.85
CA VAL A 346 0.97 15.24 12.30
C VAL A 346 1.41 15.26 13.77
N ARG A 347 2.25 16.22 14.16
CA ARG A 347 2.78 16.32 15.53
C ARG A 347 1.74 16.73 16.58
N THR A 348 0.62 17.34 16.16
CA THR A 348 -0.43 17.82 17.10
C THR A 348 -1.61 16.86 17.18
N ASN A 349 -1.98 16.21 16.09
CA ASN A 349 -3.21 15.41 16.03
C ASN A 349 -2.95 13.91 16.22
N LEU A 350 -1.82 13.40 15.70
CA LEU A 350 -1.52 11.98 15.75
C LEU A 350 -1.30 11.43 17.17
N PRO A 351 -0.66 12.13 18.11
CA PRO A 351 -0.41 11.59 19.46
C PRO A 351 -1.68 11.07 20.14
N ARG A 352 -2.74 11.85 20.16
CA ARG A 352 -4.02 11.49 20.81
C ARG A 352 -4.67 10.23 20.21
N VAL A 353 -4.52 10.06 18.89
CA VAL A 353 -5.06 8.88 18.19
C VAL A 353 -4.27 7.64 18.59
N ILE A 354 -2.93 7.73 18.61
CA ILE A 354 -2.06 6.61 19.02
C ILE A 354 -2.33 6.24 20.47
N GLU A 355 -2.32 7.21 21.41
CA GLU A 355 -2.56 6.97 22.84
C GLU A 355 -3.89 6.25 23.09
N ALA A 356 -4.96 6.69 22.44
CA ALA A 356 -6.27 6.06 22.58
C ALA A 356 -6.28 4.59 22.11
N VAL A 357 -5.63 4.30 20.97
CA VAL A 357 -5.55 2.93 20.45
C VAL A 357 -4.63 2.05 21.29
N GLU A 358 -3.46 2.55 21.71
CA GLU A 358 -2.52 1.82 22.57
C GLU A 358 -3.14 1.49 23.95
N ALA A 359 -4.00 2.37 24.48
CA ALA A 359 -4.72 2.14 25.73
C ALA A 359 -5.66 0.91 25.67
N THR A 360 -6.06 0.47 24.46
CA THR A 360 -6.86 -0.76 24.27
C THR A 360 -6.03 -2.04 24.31
N GLY A 361 -4.69 -1.93 24.31
CA GLY A 361 -3.77 -3.06 24.25
C GLY A 361 -3.64 -3.75 22.87
N ARG A 362 -4.26 -3.20 21.83
CA ARG A 362 -4.18 -3.74 20.46
C ARG A 362 -2.80 -3.57 19.84
N LYS A 363 -2.46 -4.51 18.97
CA LYS A 363 -1.23 -4.49 18.15
C LYS A 363 -1.58 -4.16 16.70
N VAL A 364 -1.79 -2.88 16.42
CA VAL A 364 -2.04 -2.37 15.05
C VAL A 364 -0.73 -1.99 14.36
N VAL A 365 -0.75 -2.01 13.03
CA VAL A 365 0.34 -1.43 12.22
C VAL A 365 0.04 0.05 12.00
N TRP A 366 0.97 0.93 12.37
CA TRP A 366 0.92 2.35 12.04
C TRP A 366 1.71 2.61 10.76
N SER A 367 1.09 3.24 9.77
CA SER A 367 1.69 3.56 8.47
C SER A 367 1.43 5.03 8.11
N CYS A 368 2.47 5.76 7.72
CA CYS A 368 2.36 7.17 7.32
C CYS A 368 2.03 7.27 5.82
N ASP A 369 0.99 8.00 5.48
CA ASP A 369 0.69 8.46 4.12
C ASP A 369 1.01 9.97 4.03
N PRO A 370 2.21 10.35 3.61
CA PRO A 370 2.60 11.74 3.54
C PRO A 370 2.08 12.46 2.30
N MET A 371 1.25 11.77 1.48
CA MET A 371 0.81 12.26 0.20
C MET A 371 -0.49 13.07 0.30
N HIS A 372 -1.55 12.44 0.86
CA HIS A 372 -2.91 12.97 0.76
C HIS A 372 -3.18 14.17 1.68
N GLY A 373 -2.42 14.35 2.76
CA GLY A 373 -2.49 15.51 3.66
C GLY A 373 -1.78 16.75 3.11
N ASN A 374 -0.91 16.61 2.11
CA ASN A 374 -0.04 17.65 1.58
C ASN A 374 -0.34 18.04 0.13
N THR A 375 -1.51 17.66 -0.39
CA THR A 375 -1.93 18.03 -1.75
C THR A 375 -2.52 19.43 -1.79
N PHE A 376 -2.07 20.25 -2.72
CA PHE A 376 -2.60 21.61 -2.99
C PHE A 376 -2.71 21.84 -4.49
N GLU A 377 -3.35 22.93 -4.87
CA GLU A 377 -3.49 23.37 -6.25
C GLU A 377 -2.67 24.63 -6.48
N THR A 378 -1.87 24.64 -7.54
CA THR A 378 -1.08 25.81 -7.96
C THR A 378 -1.98 26.87 -8.59
N ASN A 379 -1.45 28.09 -8.75
CA ASN A 379 -2.16 29.17 -9.45
C ASN A 379 -2.50 28.81 -10.91
N ASN A 380 -1.78 27.88 -11.51
CA ASN A 380 -2.00 27.39 -12.88
C ASN A 380 -3.02 26.22 -12.93
N GLY A 381 -3.66 25.87 -11.81
CA GLY A 381 -4.66 24.81 -11.73
C GLY A 381 -4.12 23.38 -11.70
N TYR A 382 -2.81 23.18 -11.55
CA TYR A 382 -2.23 21.85 -11.35
C TYR A 382 -2.30 21.45 -9.89
N LYS A 383 -2.80 20.26 -9.64
CA LYS A 383 -2.60 19.64 -8.33
C LYS A 383 -1.15 19.24 -8.17
N THR A 384 -0.57 19.50 -7.02
CA THR A 384 0.81 19.12 -6.72
C THR A 384 1.01 18.86 -5.23
N ARG A 385 2.21 18.45 -4.86
CA ARG A 385 2.67 18.26 -3.49
C ARG A 385 4.09 18.79 -3.36
N SER A 386 4.39 19.39 -2.21
CA SER A 386 5.76 19.77 -1.85
C SER A 386 6.49 18.53 -1.31
N PHE A 387 7.60 18.15 -1.92
CA PHE A 387 8.43 17.07 -1.41
C PHE A 387 8.93 17.35 0.02
N ALA A 388 9.24 18.61 0.33
CA ALA A 388 9.65 19.01 1.66
C ALA A 388 8.56 18.77 2.71
N ASP A 389 7.29 19.08 2.38
CA ASP A 389 6.16 18.85 3.28
C ASP A 389 5.93 17.34 3.50
N MET A 390 6.09 16.53 2.45
CA MET A 390 6.00 15.07 2.58
C MET A 390 7.09 14.51 3.49
N CYS A 391 8.33 14.98 3.35
CA CYS A 391 9.44 14.60 4.23
C CYS A 391 9.20 15.05 5.68
N ASP A 392 8.63 16.26 5.88
CA ASP A 392 8.31 16.75 7.22
C ASP A 392 7.19 15.93 7.89
N GLU A 393 6.16 15.50 7.14
CA GLU A 393 5.13 14.61 7.68
C GLU A 393 5.72 13.25 8.08
N VAL A 394 6.60 12.66 7.25
CA VAL A 394 7.30 11.42 7.60
C VAL A 394 8.13 11.62 8.88
N ASN A 395 8.94 12.68 8.95
CA ASN A 395 9.74 12.96 10.14
C ASN A 395 8.85 13.16 11.36
N GLY A 396 7.77 13.93 11.25
CA GLY A 396 6.81 14.14 12.33
C GLY A 396 6.12 12.86 12.80
N PHE A 397 5.82 11.95 11.87
CA PHE A 397 5.31 10.63 12.21
C PHE A 397 6.32 9.82 13.06
N PHE A 398 7.59 9.79 12.67
CA PHE A 398 8.64 9.14 13.45
C PHE A 398 8.85 9.81 14.79
N ASP A 399 8.86 11.17 14.85
CA ASP A 399 9.03 11.93 16.10
C ASP A 399 7.95 11.58 17.13
N VAL A 400 6.67 11.56 16.71
CA VAL A 400 5.53 11.21 17.55
C VAL A 400 5.66 9.77 18.10
N HIS A 401 6.01 8.81 17.25
CA HIS A 401 6.19 7.43 17.69
C HIS A 401 7.38 7.25 18.64
N GLU A 402 8.45 8.02 18.43
CA GLU A 402 9.59 8.02 19.32
C GLU A 402 9.23 8.61 20.68
N GLU A 403 8.52 9.73 20.72
CA GLU A 403 8.08 10.40 21.94
C GLU A 403 7.14 9.51 22.78
N LEU A 404 6.21 8.83 22.12
CA LEU A 404 5.24 7.93 22.76
C LEU A 404 5.81 6.52 23.04
N GLY A 405 7.05 6.21 22.60
CA GLY A 405 7.62 4.88 22.75
C GLY A 405 6.90 3.80 21.94
N THR A 406 6.15 4.18 20.89
CA THR A 406 5.43 3.27 19.99
C THR A 406 6.26 2.96 18.73
N TRP A 407 5.70 2.28 17.72
CA TRP A 407 6.45 1.85 16.55
C TRP A 407 5.94 2.51 15.27
N PRO A 408 6.77 3.29 14.53
CA PRO A 408 6.44 3.78 13.19
C PRO A 408 6.54 2.62 12.20
N GLY A 409 5.45 1.85 12.07
CA GLY A 409 5.46 0.54 11.42
C GLY A 409 5.63 0.58 9.91
N GLY A 410 5.33 1.69 9.21
CA GLY A 410 5.42 1.71 7.76
C GLY A 410 5.11 3.04 7.10
N VAL A 411 5.14 3.00 5.77
CA VAL A 411 4.76 4.14 4.90
C VAL A 411 3.85 3.67 3.76
N HIS A 412 2.99 4.59 3.29
CA HIS A 412 2.04 4.39 2.21
C HIS A 412 2.20 5.53 1.20
N ILE A 413 2.76 5.24 0.01
CA ILE A 413 3.29 6.26 -0.90
C ILE A 413 2.68 6.11 -2.30
N GLU A 414 2.26 7.24 -2.91
CA GLU A 414 1.91 7.31 -4.33
C GLU A 414 3.14 7.64 -5.16
N LEU A 415 3.56 6.70 -6.01
CA LEU A 415 4.76 6.78 -6.82
C LEU A 415 4.57 6.13 -8.20
N THR A 416 5.45 6.49 -9.11
CA THR A 416 5.60 5.81 -10.41
C THR A 416 7.08 5.49 -10.67
N GLY A 417 7.33 4.58 -11.60
CA GLY A 417 8.68 4.29 -12.09
C GLY A 417 9.18 5.27 -13.15
N ASP A 418 8.32 6.19 -13.59
CA ASP A 418 8.60 7.15 -14.64
C ASP A 418 9.15 8.46 -14.07
N ASP A 419 9.87 9.24 -14.92
CA ASP A 419 10.45 10.54 -14.55
C ASP A 419 9.40 11.65 -14.75
N VAL A 420 8.28 11.54 -14.03
CA VAL A 420 7.21 12.54 -14.06
C VAL A 420 7.58 13.80 -13.29
N THR A 421 6.93 14.92 -13.62
CA THR A 421 7.11 16.21 -12.96
C THR A 421 5.84 16.64 -12.24
N GLU A 422 5.31 15.77 -11.35
CA GLU A 422 4.01 15.95 -10.71
C GLU A 422 4.11 16.56 -9.30
N CYS A 423 5.25 16.35 -8.60
CA CYS A 423 5.52 16.88 -7.27
C CYS A 423 6.68 17.86 -7.29
N LEU A 424 6.59 18.94 -6.52
CA LEU A 424 7.60 20.00 -6.44
C LEU A 424 8.77 19.60 -5.53
N GLY A 425 9.98 20.07 -5.87
CA GLY A 425 11.18 19.88 -5.07
C GLY A 425 11.85 18.54 -5.31
N GLY A 426 12.47 18.00 -4.24
CA GLY A 426 13.31 16.81 -4.32
C GLY A 426 14.67 17.11 -4.94
N VAL A 427 15.46 16.07 -5.16
CA VAL A 427 16.80 16.16 -5.73
C VAL A 427 16.83 16.83 -7.11
N ASP A 428 15.76 16.66 -7.90
CA ASP A 428 15.59 17.28 -9.22
C ASP A 428 15.21 18.76 -9.13
N LYS A 429 14.92 19.28 -7.92
CA LYS A 429 14.54 20.68 -7.63
C LYS A 429 13.38 21.17 -8.49
N LEU A 430 12.40 20.32 -8.75
CA LEU A 430 11.25 20.65 -9.62
C LEU A 430 10.50 21.87 -9.10
N ALA A 431 10.30 22.85 -9.98
CA ALA A 431 9.52 24.07 -9.73
C ALA A 431 8.12 23.99 -10.36
N GLU A 432 7.24 24.93 -10.05
CA GLU A 432 5.89 24.98 -10.65
C GLU A 432 5.91 25.08 -12.19
N SER A 433 6.94 25.73 -12.76
CA SER A 433 7.15 25.79 -14.22
C SER A 433 7.39 24.45 -14.86
N ASP A 434 7.92 23.48 -14.12
CA ASP A 434 8.31 22.16 -14.63
C ASP A 434 7.13 21.18 -14.65
N LEU A 435 6.06 21.46 -13.92
CA LEU A 435 4.87 20.60 -13.86
C LEU A 435 4.30 20.28 -15.25
N THR A 436 4.39 21.21 -16.18
CA THR A 436 3.87 21.03 -17.55
C THR A 436 4.70 20.10 -18.41
N ASN A 437 5.95 19.80 -18.02
CA ASN A 437 6.86 19.01 -18.84
C ASN A 437 6.42 17.54 -18.95
N ARG A 438 6.00 16.95 -17.81
CA ARG A 438 5.60 15.55 -17.77
C ARG A 438 4.59 15.27 -16.64
N TYR A 439 3.41 15.88 -16.73
CA TYR A 439 2.29 15.70 -15.79
C TYR A 439 1.34 14.63 -16.35
N GLU A 440 1.51 13.38 -15.92
CA GLU A 440 0.86 12.21 -16.54
C GLU A 440 -0.18 11.54 -15.63
N THR A 441 -0.34 12.00 -14.38
CA THR A 441 -1.30 11.38 -13.46
C THR A 441 -2.74 11.55 -13.94
N ALA A 442 -3.52 10.50 -13.79
CA ALA A 442 -4.96 10.54 -14.04
C ALA A 442 -5.75 11.21 -12.91
N CYS A 443 -5.21 11.29 -11.69
CA CYS A 443 -5.90 11.80 -10.50
C CYS A 443 -5.04 12.72 -9.63
N ASP A 444 -4.19 12.14 -8.76
CA ASP A 444 -3.38 12.90 -7.81
C ASP A 444 -1.88 12.75 -8.16
N PRO A 445 -1.05 13.78 -7.89
CA PRO A 445 0.36 13.79 -8.24
C PRO A 445 1.13 12.69 -7.52
N ARG A 446 2.09 12.08 -8.24
CA ARG A 446 2.93 10.98 -7.76
C ARG A 446 4.37 11.42 -7.64
N LEU A 447 5.12 10.78 -6.74
CA LEU A 447 6.57 10.88 -6.73
C LEU A 447 7.13 10.21 -7.99
N ASN A 448 8.10 10.86 -8.62
CA ASN A 448 8.93 10.24 -9.62
C ASN A 448 9.93 9.27 -8.97
N ARG A 449 10.72 8.60 -9.81
CA ARG A 449 11.74 7.65 -9.40
C ARG A 449 12.75 8.25 -8.41
N ASN A 450 13.32 9.42 -8.72
CA ASN A 450 14.35 10.05 -7.92
C ASN A 450 13.83 10.52 -6.57
N GLN A 451 12.67 11.17 -6.54
CA GLN A 451 12.00 11.57 -5.30
C GLN A 451 11.64 10.37 -4.42
N SER A 452 11.19 9.27 -5.03
CA SER A 452 10.88 8.03 -4.29
C SER A 452 12.10 7.46 -3.60
N LEU A 453 13.25 7.44 -4.28
CA LEU A 453 14.50 6.94 -3.71
C LEU A 453 15.05 7.88 -2.64
N GLU A 454 14.98 9.20 -2.86
CA GLU A 454 15.37 10.20 -1.85
C GLU A 454 14.54 10.05 -0.56
N LEU A 455 13.21 9.87 -0.68
CA LEU A 455 12.34 9.61 0.46
C LEU A 455 12.72 8.30 1.18
N ALA A 456 13.11 7.26 0.43
CA ALA A 456 13.58 6.00 1.01
C ALA A 456 14.84 6.18 1.87
N PHE A 457 15.78 7.05 1.46
CA PHE A 457 16.96 7.38 2.27
C PHE A 457 16.59 8.12 3.56
N ILE A 458 15.67 9.08 3.50
CA ILE A 458 15.18 9.80 4.69
C ILE A 458 14.57 8.82 5.70
N ILE A 459 13.70 7.90 5.22
CA ILE A 459 13.11 6.87 6.08
C ILE A 459 14.18 5.93 6.63
N ALA A 460 15.16 5.55 5.82
CA ALA A 460 16.25 4.68 6.20
C ALA A 460 17.12 5.29 7.32
N GLU A 461 17.39 6.59 7.27
CA GLU A 461 18.09 7.32 8.35
C GLU A 461 17.31 7.26 9.66
N ARG A 462 16.00 7.54 9.61
CA ARG A 462 15.13 7.44 10.81
C ARG A 462 15.12 6.03 11.39
N LEU A 463 15.08 5.00 10.55
CA LEU A 463 15.14 3.61 10.99
C LEU A 463 16.49 3.26 11.62
N ALA A 464 17.60 3.77 11.06
CA ALA A 464 18.95 3.58 11.60
C ALA A 464 19.12 4.27 12.96
N ASP A 465 18.66 5.52 13.13
CA ASP A 465 18.69 6.25 14.38
C ASP A 465 17.90 5.54 15.49
N GLY A 466 16.69 5.07 15.15
CA GLY A 466 15.87 4.27 16.06
C GLY A 466 16.52 2.93 16.43
N ARG A 467 17.33 2.33 15.55
CA ARG A 467 18.13 1.14 15.85
C ARG A 467 19.25 1.44 16.84
N ILE A 468 20.04 2.49 16.61
CA ILE A 468 21.16 2.87 17.50
C ILE A 468 20.64 3.07 18.92
N LYS A 469 19.50 3.74 19.09
CA LYS A 469 18.86 3.93 20.39
C LYS A 469 18.44 2.61 21.06
N ARG A 470 17.94 1.65 20.26
CA ARG A 470 17.57 0.30 20.74
C ARG A 470 18.78 -0.55 21.11
N ASP A 471 19.86 -0.49 20.31
CA ASP A 471 21.09 -1.27 20.52
C ASP A 471 21.93 -0.71 21.67
N ALA A 472 21.82 0.58 21.99
CA ALA A 472 22.45 1.18 23.15
C ALA A 472 21.96 0.57 24.49
N VAL A 473 20.77 -0.05 24.51
CA VAL A 473 20.21 -0.73 25.67
C VAL A 473 20.78 -2.14 25.85
N SER A 474 21.19 -2.87 24.79
CA SER A 474 21.93 -4.16 24.89
C SER A 474 22.41 -4.69 23.52
N PRO A 475 23.65 -4.42 23.09
CA PRO A 475 24.19 -4.90 21.80
C PRO A 475 24.27 -6.44 21.69
N LEU A 476 24.35 -7.15 22.81
CA LEU A 476 24.53 -8.60 22.86
C LEU A 476 23.22 -9.38 23.10
N ALA A 477 22.11 -8.73 23.43
CA ALA A 477 20.85 -9.41 23.69
C ALA A 477 20.25 -10.06 22.44
N ARG A 478 20.54 -9.53 21.24
CA ARG A 478 20.06 -10.08 19.97
C ARG A 478 20.64 -11.44 19.62
N PHE A 479 21.86 -11.74 20.04
CA PHE A 479 22.49 -13.04 19.77
C PHE A 479 22.07 -14.15 20.75
N ARG A 480 21.42 -13.78 21.88
CA ARG A 480 20.95 -14.75 22.88
C ARG A 480 19.52 -15.24 22.66
N SER A 481 18.76 -14.63 21.77
CA SER A 481 17.37 -15.04 21.45
C SER A 481 17.25 -15.91 20.18
N ILE A 482 18.38 -16.30 19.60
CA ILE A 482 18.42 -17.38 18.60
C ILE A 482 18.66 -18.65 19.38
N ASP A 483 17.60 -19.22 19.95
CA ASP A 483 17.63 -20.61 20.40
C ASP A 483 17.72 -21.48 19.14
N LEU A 484 18.82 -22.23 19.07
CA LEU A 484 19.17 -23.25 18.09
C LEU A 484 18.11 -24.38 18.03
#